data_7a5edd105ae65336ef70d0c36799b303
#
_entry.id   7a5edd105ae65336ef70d0c36799b303
#
_cell.length_a   1.000
_cell.length_b   1.000
_cell.length_c   1.000
_cell.angle_alpha   90.00
_cell.angle_beta   90.00
_cell.angle_gamma   90.00
#
_symmetry.space_group_name_H-M   'P 1'
#
loop_
_entity.id
_entity.type
_entity.pdbx_description
1 polymer ?
#
loop_
_entity_poly.entity_id
_entity_poly.type
_entity_poly.pdbx_seq_one_letter_code
_entity_poly.pdbx_strand_id
1 'polypeptide(L)'
;MVLAFALYASLVAFGNLTDYNSNFTLVAHVLMMDTTFPGNQGLWRAVHSPLVHHAVYGFIIGTEIVIAALCWLGGFRLCKNIKDPAAFNRAKGLAILGFTLGFLLWFTGFMTIGGEWFLMWQSEVANGQQAAFRLVMIIVATLIYLVQSDEERHR
;
A
#
# COMPACT_ATOMS: atom_id res chain seq x y z
N MET A 1 -6.72 2.10 15.50
CA MET A 1 -5.75 1.71 14.47
C MET A 1 -6.39 1.65 13.08
N VAL A 2 -7.44 0.83 12.82
CA VAL A 2 -8.03 0.66 11.48
C VAL A 2 -8.52 1.97 10.86
N LEU A 3 -9.30 2.77 11.59
CA LEU A 3 -9.78 4.08 11.10
C LEU A 3 -8.65 5.10 10.87
N ALA A 4 -7.59 5.06 11.68
CA ALA A 4 -6.43 5.92 11.47
C ALA A 4 -5.69 5.55 10.18
N PHE A 5 -5.56 4.25 9.90
CA PHE A 5 -4.99 3.78 8.64
C PHE A 5 -5.90 4.08 7.45
N ALA A 6 -7.23 3.97 7.62
CA ALA A 6 -8.19 4.36 6.59
C ALA A 6 -8.04 5.84 6.20
N LEU A 7 -7.90 6.73 7.20
CA LEU A 7 -7.65 8.15 6.96
C LEU A 7 -6.30 8.36 6.23
N TYR A 8 -5.24 7.67 6.68
CA TYR A 8 -3.93 7.74 6.02
C TYR A 8 -4.03 7.33 4.54
N ALA A 9 -4.63 6.16 4.24
CA ALA A 9 -4.79 5.68 2.87
C ALA A 9 -5.66 6.63 2.02
N SER A 10 -6.69 7.26 2.61
CA SER A 10 -7.50 8.27 1.94
C SER A 10 -6.68 9.50 1.57
N LEU A 11 -5.82 9.99 2.46
CA LEU A 11 -4.97 11.15 2.21
C LEU A 11 -3.90 10.85 1.16
N VAL A 12 -3.34 9.62 1.16
CA VAL A 12 -2.40 9.18 0.11
C VAL A 12 -3.09 9.17 -1.26
N ALA A 13 -4.24 8.52 -1.38
CA ALA A 13 -4.99 8.49 -2.64
C ALA A 13 -5.42 9.88 -3.10
N PHE A 14 -5.88 10.73 -2.16
CA PHE A 14 -6.23 12.12 -2.45
C PHE A 14 -5.02 12.93 -2.94
N GLY A 15 -3.87 12.81 -2.29
CA GLY A 15 -2.63 13.46 -2.72
C GLY A 15 -2.22 13.01 -4.13
N ASN A 16 -2.28 11.70 -4.40
CA ASN A 16 -1.96 11.15 -5.72
C ASN A 16 -2.92 11.61 -6.84
N LEU A 17 -4.17 11.93 -6.49
CA LEU A 17 -5.14 12.47 -7.45
C LEU A 17 -4.97 13.98 -7.67
N THR A 18 -4.71 14.74 -6.60
CA THR A 18 -4.67 16.22 -6.66
C THR A 18 -3.29 16.75 -7.05
N ASP A 19 -2.23 16.04 -6.73
CA ASP A 19 -0.85 16.31 -7.16
C ASP A 19 -0.29 15.12 -7.93
N TYR A 20 -0.97 14.79 -9.02
CA TYR A 20 -0.72 13.60 -9.84
C TYR A 20 0.73 13.49 -10.29
N ASN A 21 1.34 14.60 -10.73
CA ASN A 21 2.67 14.57 -11.34
C ASN A 21 3.80 14.28 -10.35
N SER A 22 3.66 14.64 -9.08
CA SER A 22 4.70 14.45 -8.08
C SER A 22 5.09 12.97 -7.92
N ASN A 23 4.10 12.08 -7.74
CA ASN A 23 4.37 10.65 -7.59
C ASN A 23 4.37 9.91 -8.94
N PHE A 24 3.66 10.42 -9.98
CA PHE A 24 3.75 9.87 -11.33
C PHE A 24 5.18 9.88 -11.86
N THR A 25 5.90 10.97 -11.65
CA THR A 25 7.30 11.11 -12.06
C THR A 25 8.18 10.01 -11.44
N LEU A 26 7.99 9.70 -10.15
CA LEU A 26 8.70 8.60 -9.48
C LEU A 26 8.39 7.27 -10.16
N VAL A 27 7.11 6.95 -10.39
CA VAL A 27 6.70 5.69 -11.03
C VAL A 27 7.26 5.58 -12.46
N ALA A 28 7.23 6.68 -13.23
CA ALA A 28 7.77 6.71 -14.58
C ALA A 28 9.29 6.43 -14.59
N HIS A 29 10.08 7.08 -13.73
CA HIS A 29 11.52 6.84 -13.61
C HIS A 29 11.83 5.40 -13.19
N VAL A 30 11.08 4.84 -12.24
CA VAL A 30 11.26 3.44 -11.85
C VAL A 30 11.01 2.50 -13.03
N LEU A 31 9.93 2.68 -13.78
CA LEU A 31 9.61 1.84 -14.93
C LEU A 31 10.61 2.02 -16.08
N MET A 32 11.11 3.22 -16.33
CA MET A 32 12.13 3.52 -17.32
C MET A 32 13.54 3.07 -16.92
N MET A 33 13.78 2.82 -15.64
CA MET A 33 15.09 2.47 -15.07
C MET A 33 16.20 3.48 -15.45
N ASP A 34 15.84 4.74 -15.75
CA ASP A 34 16.73 5.77 -16.30
C ASP A 34 17.61 6.46 -15.24
N THR A 35 17.34 6.17 -13.96
CA THR A 35 18.07 6.70 -12.81
C THR A 35 18.85 5.61 -12.04
N THR A 36 18.97 4.40 -12.62
CA THR A 36 19.78 3.31 -12.08
C THR A 36 21.27 3.53 -12.32
N PHE A 37 22.13 2.72 -11.69
CA PHE A 37 23.57 2.84 -11.82
C PHE A 37 24.05 2.77 -13.28
N PRO A 38 25.08 3.55 -13.64
CA PRO A 38 25.69 3.46 -14.98
C PRO A 38 26.17 2.04 -15.29
N GLY A 39 25.92 1.57 -16.52
CA GLY A 39 26.32 0.22 -16.96
C GLY A 39 25.42 -0.92 -16.46
N ASN A 40 24.25 -0.61 -15.92
CA ASN A 40 23.27 -1.59 -15.47
C ASN A 40 22.87 -2.56 -16.61
N GLN A 41 23.14 -3.86 -16.44
CA GLN A 41 22.82 -4.92 -17.40
C GLN A 41 21.33 -5.30 -17.40
N GLY A 42 20.55 -4.77 -16.48
CA GLY A 42 19.11 -5.03 -16.33
C GLY A 42 18.20 -4.17 -17.18
N LEU A 43 18.72 -3.19 -17.94
CA LEU A 43 17.93 -2.20 -18.69
C LEU A 43 16.99 -2.80 -19.74
N TRP A 44 17.17 -4.06 -20.14
CA TRP A 44 16.23 -4.77 -21.00
C TRP A 44 14.83 -4.92 -20.40
N ARG A 45 14.69 -4.73 -19.08
CA ARG A 45 13.41 -4.73 -18.34
C ARG A 45 12.68 -3.39 -18.40
N ALA A 46 13.37 -2.33 -18.83
CA ALA A 46 12.83 -0.99 -18.84
C ALA A 46 11.59 -0.89 -19.74
N VAL A 47 10.58 -0.18 -19.24
CA VAL A 47 9.34 0.09 -19.97
C VAL A 47 9.33 1.57 -20.33
N HIS A 48 9.29 1.90 -21.64
CA HIS A 48 9.34 3.28 -22.12
C HIS A 48 7.98 3.81 -22.59
N SER A 49 6.90 3.04 -22.45
CA SER A 49 5.57 3.43 -22.91
C SER A 49 4.88 4.35 -21.90
N PRO A 50 4.59 5.63 -22.22
CA PRO A 50 3.84 6.53 -21.34
C PRO A 50 2.45 5.99 -20.97
N LEU A 51 1.80 5.28 -21.91
CA LEU A 51 0.50 4.66 -21.64
C LEU A 51 0.58 3.63 -20.50
N VAL A 52 1.64 2.81 -20.49
CA VAL A 52 1.89 1.83 -19.44
C VAL A 52 2.20 2.54 -18.12
N HIS A 53 2.98 3.63 -18.14
CA HIS A 53 3.27 4.40 -16.92
C HIS A 53 1.98 4.94 -16.29
N HIS A 54 1.09 5.55 -17.09
CA HIS A 54 -0.20 6.04 -16.60
C HIS A 54 -1.11 4.91 -16.14
N ALA A 55 -1.12 3.77 -16.84
CA ALA A 55 -1.93 2.61 -16.45
C ALA A 55 -1.47 2.02 -15.10
N VAL A 56 -0.15 1.86 -14.90
CA VAL A 56 0.44 1.38 -13.64
C VAL A 56 0.14 2.36 -12.51
N TYR A 57 0.33 3.66 -12.74
CA TYR A 57 0.05 4.66 -11.71
C TYR A 57 -1.45 4.75 -11.38
N GLY A 58 -2.32 4.68 -12.38
CA GLY A 58 -3.77 4.61 -12.18
C GLY A 58 -4.20 3.35 -11.40
N PHE A 59 -3.55 2.21 -11.64
CA PHE A 59 -3.76 0.98 -10.87
C PHE A 59 -3.34 1.15 -9.40
N ILE A 60 -2.21 1.82 -9.14
CA ILE A 60 -1.76 2.14 -7.77
C ILE A 60 -2.81 2.97 -7.05
N ILE A 61 -3.24 4.10 -7.65
CA ILE A 61 -4.26 4.99 -7.06
C ILE A 61 -5.58 4.24 -6.82
N GLY A 62 -6.04 3.47 -7.81
CA GLY A 62 -7.27 2.68 -7.68
C GLY A 62 -7.19 1.68 -6.51
N THR A 63 -6.04 1.03 -6.35
CA THR A 63 -5.80 0.10 -5.23
C THR A 63 -5.79 0.84 -3.89
N GLU A 64 -5.18 2.02 -3.80
CA GLU A 64 -5.19 2.85 -2.58
C GLU A 64 -6.61 3.27 -2.18
N ILE A 65 -7.45 3.65 -3.15
CA ILE A 65 -8.86 3.96 -2.91
C ILE A 65 -9.61 2.74 -2.35
N VAL A 66 -9.39 1.55 -2.93
CA VAL A 66 -10.02 0.31 -2.44
C VAL A 66 -9.55 -0.03 -1.03
N ILE A 67 -8.25 0.13 -0.74
CA ILE A 67 -7.69 -0.07 0.61
C ILE A 67 -8.37 0.88 1.61
N ALA A 68 -8.47 2.17 1.28
CA ALA A 68 -9.12 3.16 2.12
C ALA A 68 -10.58 2.78 2.40
N ALA A 69 -11.34 2.43 1.35
CA ALA A 69 -12.75 2.05 1.48
C ALA A 69 -12.93 0.80 2.37
N LEU A 70 -12.13 -0.24 2.16
CA LEU A 70 -12.16 -1.46 2.97
C LEU A 70 -11.84 -1.18 4.44
N CYS A 71 -10.85 -0.32 4.71
CA CYS A 71 -10.46 0.04 6.06
C CYS A 71 -11.51 0.93 6.74
N TRP A 72 -12.17 1.86 6.03
CA TRP A 72 -13.29 2.63 6.57
C TRP A 72 -14.46 1.72 6.91
N LEU A 73 -14.91 0.88 5.98
CA LEU A 73 -16.01 -0.05 6.19
C LEU A 73 -15.71 -1.04 7.31
N GLY A 74 -14.49 -1.60 7.32
CA GLY A 74 -14.03 -2.50 8.39
C GLY A 74 -13.98 -1.81 9.74
N GLY A 75 -13.40 -0.61 9.80
CA GLY A 75 -13.28 0.17 11.02
C GLY A 75 -14.63 0.55 11.63
N PHE A 76 -15.59 1.01 10.81
CA PHE A 76 -16.95 1.30 11.29
C PHE A 76 -17.68 0.05 11.79
N ARG A 77 -17.52 -1.11 11.11
CA ARG A 77 -18.09 -2.38 11.59
C ARG A 77 -17.51 -2.81 12.93
N LEU A 78 -16.20 -2.65 13.12
CA LEU A 78 -15.54 -2.92 14.40
C LEU A 78 -16.08 -2.01 15.51
N CYS A 79 -16.18 -0.70 15.26
CA CYS A 79 -16.74 0.24 16.24
C CYS A 79 -18.17 -0.11 16.63
N LYS A 80 -19.01 -0.51 15.65
CA LYS A 80 -20.40 -0.90 15.92
C LYS A 80 -20.52 -2.14 16.81
N ASN A 81 -19.57 -3.06 16.71
CA ASN A 81 -19.61 -4.35 17.41
C ASN A 81 -18.68 -4.40 18.65
N ILE A 82 -18.15 -3.25 19.11
CA ILE A 82 -17.11 -3.20 20.15
C ILE A 82 -17.53 -3.82 21.50
N LYS A 83 -18.82 -3.94 21.76
CA LYS A 83 -19.36 -4.49 23.02
C LYS A 83 -19.62 -5.99 22.99
N ASP A 84 -19.57 -6.62 21.82
CA ASP A 84 -19.81 -8.05 21.61
C ASP A 84 -18.55 -8.69 20.98
N PRO A 85 -17.74 -9.42 21.75
CA PRO A 85 -16.49 -10.02 21.26
C PRO A 85 -16.70 -10.95 20.07
N ALA A 86 -17.77 -11.74 20.06
CA ALA A 86 -18.05 -12.65 18.97
C ALA A 86 -18.42 -11.92 17.67
N ALA A 87 -19.26 -10.87 17.76
CA ALA A 87 -19.61 -10.00 16.64
C ALA A 87 -18.40 -9.17 16.18
N PHE A 88 -17.56 -8.67 17.11
CA PHE A 88 -16.34 -7.95 16.82
C PHE A 88 -15.35 -8.81 16.02
N ASN A 89 -15.12 -10.06 16.44
CA ASN A 89 -14.26 -10.98 15.71
C ASN A 89 -14.77 -11.24 14.28
N ARG A 90 -16.09 -11.41 14.10
CA ARG A 90 -16.69 -11.58 12.75
C ARG A 90 -16.55 -10.31 11.90
N ALA A 91 -16.52 -9.15 12.52
CA ALA A 91 -16.43 -7.86 11.81
C ALA A 91 -15.03 -7.52 11.27
N LYS A 92 -13.97 -8.23 11.70
CA LYS A 92 -12.58 -7.97 11.31
C LYS A 92 -12.28 -8.18 9.82
N GLY A 93 -13.06 -9.03 9.13
CA GLY A 93 -12.75 -9.50 7.78
C GLY A 93 -12.43 -8.40 6.77
N LEU A 94 -13.23 -7.31 6.70
CA LEU A 94 -12.98 -6.22 5.76
C LEU A 94 -11.71 -5.43 6.11
N ALA A 95 -11.44 -5.21 7.39
CA ALA A 95 -10.22 -4.55 7.82
C ALA A 95 -8.99 -5.40 7.45
N ILE A 96 -9.03 -6.70 7.75
CA ILE A 96 -7.95 -7.63 7.36
C ILE A 96 -7.72 -7.61 5.85
N LEU A 97 -8.80 -7.67 5.05
CA LEU A 97 -8.69 -7.59 3.59
C LEU A 97 -8.04 -6.28 3.12
N GLY A 98 -8.43 -5.13 3.69
CA GLY A 98 -7.84 -3.83 3.38
C GLY A 98 -6.34 -3.78 3.70
N PHE A 99 -5.94 -4.24 4.88
CA PHE A 99 -4.52 -4.31 5.26
C PHE A 99 -3.73 -5.32 4.42
N THR A 100 -4.32 -6.47 4.06
CA THR A 100 -3.68 -7.46 3.18
C THR A 100 -3.44 -6.87 1.79
N LEU A 101 -4.43 -6.17 1.23
CA LEU A 101 -4.27 -5.49 -0.06
C LEU A 101 -3.21 -4.38 0.02
N GLY A 102 -3.15 -3.65 1.14
CA GLY A 102 -2.09 -2.69 1.42
C GLY A 102 -0.71 -3.36 1.47
N PHE A 103 -0.57 -4.48 2.17
CA PHE A 103 0.66 -5.25 2.17
C PHE A 103 1.08 -5.65 0.75
N LEU A 104 0.18 -6.17 -0.06
CA LEU A 104 0.48 -6.56 -1.44
C LEU A 104 0.90 -5.36 -2.29
N LEU A 105 0.25 -4.20 -2.15
CA LEU A 105 0.63 -3.01 -2.90
C LEU A 105 2.05 -2.55 -2.55
N TRP A 106 2.35 -2.35 -1.26
CA TRP A 106 3.63 -1.76 -0.85
C TRP A 106 4.77 -2.77 -0.79
N PHE A 107 4.53 -4.01 -0.37
CA PHE A 107 5.56 -5.04 -0.38
C PHE A 107 5.79 -5.60 -1.79
N THR A 108 4.74 -6.14 -2.44
CA THR A 108 4.91 -6.78 -3.74
C THR A 108 5.08 -5.75 -4.86
N GLY A 109 4.28 -4.68 -4.87
CA GLY A 109 4.37 -3.65 -5.90
C GLY A 109 5.65 -2.82 -5.79
N PHE A 110 5.87 -2.16 -4.65
CA PHE A 110 7.00 -1.25 -4.49
C PHE A 110 8.31 -1.95 -4.15
N MET A 111 8.35 -2.81 -3.11
CA MET A 111 9.62 -3.40 -2.67
C MET A 111 10.07 -4.53 -3.60
N THR A 112 9.17 -5.41 -4.03
CA THR A 112 9.56 -6.56 -4.86
C THR A 112 9.67 -6.15 -6.33
N ILE A 113 8.58 -5.65 -6.93
CA ILE A 113 8.58 -5.32 -8.36
C ILE A 113 9.37 -4.03 -8.61
N GLY A 114 9.05 -2.95 -7.97
CA GLY A 114 9.79 -1.68 -8.11
C GLY A 114 11.24 -1.82 -7.65
N GLY A 115 11.44 -2.38 -6.46
CA GLY A 115 12.77 -2.53 -5.85
C GLY A 115 13.67 -3.50 -6.61
N GLU A 116 13.25 -4.77 -6.75
CA GLU A 116 14.13 -5.82 -7.25
C GLU A 116 14.03 -6.03 -8.76
N TRP A 117 12.82 -5.96 -9.34
CA TRP A 117 12.68 -6.13 -10.78
C TRP A 117 13.15 -4.89 -11.55
N PHE A 118 12.73 -3.69 -11.12
CA PHE A 118 13.14 -2.43 -11.76
C PHE A 118 14.36 -1.77 -11.09
N LEU A 119 14.96 -2.41 -10.10
CA LEU A 119 16.19 -1.96 -9.42
C LEU A 119 16.08 -0.54 -8.83
N MET A 120 14.90 -0.16 -8.35
CA MET A 120 14.63 1.15 -7.77
C MET A 120 15.62 1.51 -6.63
N TRP A 121 16.18 0.51 -5.94
CA TRP A 121 17.19 0.73 -4.88
C TRP A 121 18.48 1.37 -5.39
N GLN A 122 18.77 1.27 -6.71
CA GLN A 122 19.94 1.91 -7.33
C GLN A 122 19.75 3.40 -7.60
N SER A 123 18.51 3.90 -7.55
CA SER A 123 18.20 5.30 -7.81
C SER A 123 18.37 6.16 -6.56
N GLU A 124 19.05 7.30 -6.70
CA GLU A 124 19.12 8.32 -5.65
C GLU A 124 17.90 9.25 -5.64
N VAL A 125 17.23 9.40 -6.80
CA VAL A 125 16.14 10.37 -6.98
C VAL A 125 14.75 9.71 -7.05
N ALA A 126 14.66 8.45 -7.46
CA ALA A 126 13.40 7.71 -7.63
C ALA A 126 13.40 6.42 -6.80
N ASN A 127 13.57 6.54 -5.47
CA ASN A 127 13.63 5.41 -4.54
C ASN A 127 12.55 5.52 -3.45
N GLY A 128 11.44 4.80 -3.67
CA GLY A 128 10.34 4.71 -2.70
C GLY A 128 10.44 3.56 -1.70
N GLN A 129 11.51 2.74 -1.71
CA GLN A 129 11.60 1.53 -0.88
C GLN A 129 11.54 1.81 0.61
N GLN A 130 12.24 2.84 1.09
CA GLN A 130 12.24 3.16 2.52
C GLN A 130 10.85 3.60 3.02
N ALA A 131 10.12 4.36 2.21
CA ALA A 131 8.75 4.77 2.52
C ALA A 131 7.80 3.54 2.51
N ALA A 132 7.92 2.69 1.51
CA ALA A 132 7.15 1.45 1.41
C ALA A 132 7.46 0.50 2.59
N PHE A 133 8.71 0.34 2.98
CA PHE A 133 9.11 -0.48 4.13
C PHE A 133 8.47 -0.01 5.43
N ARG A 134 8.51 1.29 5.72
CA ARG A 134 7.87 1.85 6.93
C ARG A 134 6.38 1.51 6.96
N LEU A 135 5.72 1.60 5.84
CA LEU A 135 4.29 1.34 5.72
C LEU A 135 3.99 -0.16 5.87
N VAL A 136 4.79 -1.02 5.25
CA VAL A 136 4.71 -2.48 5.40
C VAL A 136 4.84 -2.88 6.88
N MET A 137 5.76 -2.28 7.63
CA MET A 137 5.93 -2.56 9.06
C MET A 137 4.69 -2.19 9.88
N ILE A 138 4.08 -1.02 9.60
CA ILE A 138 2.83 -0.60 10.26
C ILE A 138 1.69 -1.56 9.91
N ILE A 139 1.58 -1.95 8.66
CA ILE A 139 0.55 -2.89 8.17
C ILE A 139 0.70 -4.24 8.87
N VAL A 140 1.90 -4.82 8.87
CA VAL A 140 2.17 -6.13 9.46
C VAL A 140 1.90 -6.11 10.97
N ALA A 141 2.40 -5.09 11.68
CA ALA A 141 2.15 -4.94 13.11
C ALA A 141 0.63 -4.85 13.42
N THR A 142 -0.11 -4.09 12.60
CA THR A 142 -1.56 -3.96 12.75
C THR A 142 -2.28 -5.26 12.43
N LEU A 143 -1.87 -5.99 11.38
CA LEU A 143 -2.44 -7.29 11.02
C LEU A 143 -2.22 -8.32 12.14
N ILE A 144 -1.01 -8.41 12.70
CA ILE A 144 -0.70 -9.33 13.82
C ILE A 144 -1.65 -9.06 15.00
N TYR A 145 -1.87 -7.79 15.32
CA TYR A 145 -2.81 -7.41 16.38
C TYR A 145 -4.26 -7.72 16.02
N LEU A 146 -4.67 -7.43 14.78
CA LEU A 146 -6.06 -7.52 14.35
C LEU A 146 -6.55 -8.96 14.19
N VAL A 147 -5.67 -9.91 13.79
CA VAL A 147 -6.06 -11.33 13.61
C VAL A 147 -6.19 -12.10 14.91
N GLN A 148 -5.75 -11.55 16.04
CA GLN A 148 -5.94 -12.19 17.35
C GLN A 148 -7.42 -12.24 17.70
N SER A 149 -7.86 -13.34 18.34
CA SER A 149 -9.22 -13.46 18.83
C SER A 149 -9.42 -12.62 20.10
N ASP A 150 -10.54 -11.90 20.15
CA ASP A 150 -10.97 -11.25 21.38
C ASP A 150 -11.81 -12.23 22.20
N GLU A 151 -11.42 -12.47 23.45
CA GLU A 151 -12.13 -13.34 24.38
C GLU A 151 -13.15 -12.57 25.21
N GLU A 152 -14.24 -13.26 25.60
CA GLU A 152 -15.15 -12.73 26.61
C GLU A 152 -14.39 -12.60 27.94
N ARG A 153 -14.29 -11.40 28.48
CA ARG A 153 -13.86 -11.21 29.87
C ARG A 153 -14.97 -11.79 30.75
N HIS A 154 -14.77 -12.96 31.27
CA HIS A 154 -15.55 -13.45 32.40
C HIS A 154 -15.34 -12.48 33.58
N ARG A 155 -16.38 -11.65 33.84
CA ARG A 155 -16.48 -10.82 35.06
C ARG A 155 -17.08 -11.64 36.18
#